data_f25cd85dbae44fe1476682159019c835
#
_entry.id   f25cd85dbae44fe1476682159019c835
#
_cell.length_a   1.000
_cell.length_b   1.000
_cell.length_c   1.000
_cell.angle_alpha   90.00
_cell.angle_beta   90.00
_cell.angle_gamma   90.00
#
_symmetry.space_group_name_H-M   'P 1'
#
loop_
_entity.id
_entity.type
_entity.pdbx_description
1 polymer ?
#
loop_
_entity_poly.entity_id
_entity_poly.type
_entity_poly.pdbx_seq_one_letter_code
_entity_poly.pdbx_strand_id
1 'polypeptide(L)'
;MARTILIQGPDGQTRTLPLSGSRLAVGRSSAVELSFPDDAGLSRQHFALEPAGDEWTVQDLGSKNGTFVNGIPLKAVLLLRPGDRITAGHLSIVFAPEPSAPAPGVVVFEGGDGVETDSPTTSTLVTSLGDANRTIVVEPGGGAKPSAAMQALIHAGQELAENRPLADLFPLILDLSIQAVNAQRGVLLLLEGDQLAAKAHKGDGFRISTAVRDRVLREKSSVLVRDAQLDDAFKGRMSIVEQKVHTMMAVPLETKDRCIGLIYVDSPFILREFTKNDLSLLTVMANVAAIRIEHARLAEVEAAERVMQRDLSQAAEIQTGMLPSRAPDIAGVDLAGFNVPCRTVGGDYYDFFPYAGPSVGLALGDVSGKGMAASLMMMALHARVHVLAETPGNLGDFMMRLNKATCATCPSNRFITFFFSVLDAASGDLRFANAGHNPPILLRASGEAQMLEGGGPVLGVISIAPYSEESGNLASGDLLVLYSDGVTEANNPDFDEFGEERFIRVLSENRAHTAREIVDAVTAALKEFTAGAPQADDITLLVAKRL
;
A
#
# COMPACT_ATOMS: atom_id res chain seq x y z
N MET A 1 -13.98 -29.95 -12.51
CA MET A 1 -14.27 -29.00 -11.40
C MET A 1 -14.80 -27.73 -12.03
N ALA A 2 -15.98 -27.25 -11.62
CA ALA A 2 -16.52 -26.00 -12.15
C ALA A 2 -15.61 -24.86 -11.72
N ARG A 3 -15.35 -23.91 -12.57
CA ARG A 3 -14.49 -22.75 -12.33
C ARG A 3 -15.31 -21.48 -12.45
N THR A 4 -14.93 -20.42 -11.78
CA THR A 4 -15.62 -19.14 -11.81
C THR A 4 -14.71 -18.03 -12.31
N ILE A 5 -15.31 -17.01 -12.90
CA ILE A 5 -14.63 -15.75 -13.23
C ILE A 5 -15.29 -14.60 -12.47
N LEU A 6 -14.43 -13.72 -11.92
CA LEU A 6 -14.83 -12.45 -11.35
C LEU A 6 -14.67 -11.39 -12.44
N ILE A 7 -15.76 -10.73 -12.78
CA ILE A 7 -15.82 -9.76 -13.88
C ILE A 7 -16.02 -8.38 -13.28
N GLN A 8 -15.10 -7.47 -13.55
CA GLN A 8 -15.25 -6.04 -13.27
C GLN A 8 -15.49 -5.33 -14.61
N GLY A 9 -16.70 -4.85 -14.80
CA GLY A 9 -17.12 -4.13 -15.99
C GLY A 9 -16.70 -2.66 -16.00
N PRO A 10 -16.98 -1.94 -17.11
CA PRO A 10 -16.73 -0.49 -17.23
C PRO A 10 -17.49 0.36 -16.21
N ASP A 11 -18.59 -0.17 -15.67
CA ASP A 11 -19.43 0.42 -14.62
C ASP A 11 -18.84 0.30 -13.20
N GLY A 12 -17.66 -0.36 -13.07
CA GLY A 12 -17.01 -0.62 -11.80
C GLY A 12 -17.67 -1.71 -10.94
N GLN A 13 -18.79 -2.29 -11.39
CA GLN A 13 -19.47 -3.36 -10.67
C GLN A 13 -18.73 -4.69 -10.87
N THR A 14 -18.62 -5.46 -9.79
CA THR A 14 -18.06 -6.81 -9.83
C THR A 14 -19.16 -7.85 -9.89
N ARG A 15 -19.07 -8.79 -10.85
CA ARG A 15 -20.00 -9.91 -11.02
C ARG A 15 -19.22 -11.22 -11.03
N THR A 16 -19.80 -12.26 -10.44
CA THR A 16 -19.23 -13.61 -10.46
C THR A 16 -20.02 -14.46 -11.46
N LEU A 17 -19.33 -15.12 -12.39
CA LEU A 17 -19.95 -15.99 -13.38
C LEU A 17 -19.31 -17.39 -13.31
N PRO A 18 -20.09 -18.47 -13.10
CA PRO A 18 -19.59 -19.83 -13.19
C PRO A 18 -19.34 -20.23 -14.66
N LEU A 19 -18.22 -20.91 -14.92
CA LEU A 19 -17.89 -21.44 -16.23
C LEU A 19 -18.51 -22.83 -16.40
N SER A 20 -19.50 -22.97 -17.26
CA SER A 20 -20.35 -24.16 -17.41
C SER A 20 -19.81 -25.24 -18.37
N GLY A 21 -18.50 -25.22 -18.68
CA GLY A 21 -17.89 -26.22 -19.55
C GLY A 21 -18.12 -26.01 -21.05
N SER A 22 -18.79 -24.92 -21.45
CA SER A 22 -18.94 -24.48 -22.84
C SER A 22 -18.05 -23.26 -23.11
N ARG A 23 -17.70 -23.05 -24.39
CA ARG A 23 -16.99 -21.84 -24.84
C ARG A 23 -17.78 -20.59 -24.42
N LEU A 24 -17.07 -19.60 -23.92
CA LEU A 24 -17.58 -18.29 -23.52
C LEU A 24 -16.87 -17.21 -24.33
N ALA A 25 -17.53 -16.65 -25.34
CA ALA A 25 -16.99 -15.51 -26.09
C ALA A 25 -17.35 -14.20 -25.41
N VAL A 26 -16.39 -13.27 -25.38
CA VAL A 26 -16.47 -11.97 -24.71
C VAL A 26 -16.28 -10.86 -25.75
N GLY A 27 -17.11 -9.83 -25.71
CA GLY A 27 -16.97 -8.72 -26.64
C GLY A 27 -18.09 -7.68 -26.51
N ARG A 28 -18.11 -6.72 -27.45
CA ARG A 28 -19.09 -5.64 -27.48
C ARG A 28 -20.41 -6.02 -28.16
N SER A 29 -20.45 -7.08 -28.97
CA SER A 29 -21.63 -7.49 -29.67
C SER A 29 -22.64 -8.17 -28.75
N SER A 30 -23.94 -7.87 -28.89
CA SER A 30 -25.00 -8.59 -28.19
C SER A 30 -25.17 -10.06 -28.63
N ALA A 31 -24.42 -10.48 -29.65
CA ALA A 31 -24.42 -11.86 -30.15
C ALA A 31 -23.41 -12.78 -29.48
N VAL A 32 -22.59 -12.27 -28.55
CA VAL A 32 -21.63 -13.08 -27.75
C VAL A 32 -22.23 -13.37 -26.37
N GLU A 33 -21.75 -14.45 -25.75
CA GLU A 33 -22.29 -14.95 -24.48
C GLU A 33 -22.08 -13.95 -23.33
N LEU A 34 -20.94 -13.20 -23.36
CA LEU A 34 -20.64 -12.15 -22.38
C LEU A 34 -20.46 -10.82 -23.11
N SER A 35 -21.54 -10.05 -23.17
CA SER A 35 -21.63 -8.81 -23.93
C SER A 35 -21.47 -7.57 -23.06
N PHE A 36 -20.63 -6.62 -23.53
CA PHE A 36 -20.44 -5.28 -22.95
C PHE A 36 -20.60 -4.22 -24.04
N PRO A 37 -21.84 -3.85 -24.41
CA PRO A 37 -22.11 -2.96 -25.56
C PRO A 37 -21.50 -1.56 -25.40
N ASP A 38 -21.40 -1.08 -24.17
CA ASP A 38 -20.95 0.27 -23.83
C ASP A 38 -19.41 0.40 -23.76
N ASP A 39 -18.68 -0.69 -23.82
CA ASP A 39 -17.20 -0.64 -23.83
C ASP A 39 -16.65 -0.46 -25.24
N ALA A 40 -16.35 0.79 -25.60
CA ALA A 40 -15.75 1.14 -26.90
C ALA A 40 -14.34 0.54 -27.12
N GLY A 41 -13.66 0.13 -26.06
CA GLY A 41 -12.37 -0.55 -26.09
C GLY A 41 -12.45 -2.00 -26.54
N LEU A 42 -13.63 -2.62 -26.50
CA LEU A 42 -13.84 -4.00 -26.93
C LEU A 42 -14.18 -4.12 -28.41
N SER A 43 -13.64 -5.13 -29.07
CA SER A 43 -14.10 -5.58 -30.39
C SER A 43 -15.43 -6.30 -30.30
N ARG A 44 -16.17 -6.44 -31.43
CA ARG A 44 -17.46 -7.15 -31.48
C ARG A 44 -17.37 -8.57 -30.88
N GLN A 45 -16.34 -9.31 -31.24
CA GLN A 45 -15.84 -10.51 -30.58
C GLN A 45 -14.38 -10.21 -30.23
N HIS A 46 -14.03 -10.21 -28.94
CA HIS A 46 -12.69 -9.75 -28.53
C HIS A 46 -11.81 -10.94 -28.16
N PHE A 47 -12.24 -11.77 -27.24
CA PHE A 47 -11.54 -12.99 -26.86
C PHE A 47 -12.54 -14.09 -26.47
N ALA A 48 -12.08 -15.32 -26.35
CA ALA A 48 -12.88 -16.43 -25.87
C ALA A 48 -12.16 -17.19 -24.76
N LEU A 49 -12.95 -17.68 -23.81
CA LEU A 49 -12.55 -18.69 -22.84
C LEU A 49 -13.06 -20.04 -23.31
N GLU A 50 -12.18 -21.04 -23.38
CA GLU A 50 -12.52 -22.37 -23.91
C GLU A 50 -12.08 -23.46 -22.93
N PRO A 51 -12.92 -24.48 -22.68
CA PRO A 51 -12.53 -25.60 -21.86
C PRO A 51 -11.47 -26.47 -22.57
N ALA A 52 -10.43 -26.88 -21.84
CA ALA A 52 -9.37 -27.77 -22.28
C ALA A 52 -9.21 -28.94 -21.29
N GLY A 53 -10.11 -29.90 -21.34
CA GLY A 53 -10.24 -30.95 -20.33
C GLY A 53 -10.75 -30.39 -19.00
N ASP A 54 -9.97 -30.55 -17.92
CA ASP A 54 -10.28 -29.99 -16.59
C ASP A 54 -9.77 -28.54 -16.41
N GLU A 55 -9.13 -27.96 -17.43
CA GLU A 55 -8.54 -26.65 -17.42
C GLU A 55 -9.25 -25.70 -18.40
N TRP A 56 -8.90 -24.43 -18.37
CA TRP A 56 -9.46 -23.41 -19.25
C TRP A 56 -8.36 -22.66 -19.97
N THR A 57 -8.62 -22.31 -21.23
CA THR A 57 -7.72 -21.49 -22.05
C THR A 57 -8.37 -20.18 -22.41
N VAL A 58 -7.56 -19.17 -22.70
CA VAL A 58 -7.98 -17.90 -23.26
C VAL A 58 -7.33 -17.70 -24.62
N GLN A 59 -8.13 -17.22 -25.60
CA GLN A 59 -7.70 -16.92 -26.95
C GLN A 59 -8.21 -15.55 -27.39
N ASP A 60 -7.33 -14.69 -27.91
CA ASP A 60 -7.71 -13.47 -28.61
C ASP A 60 -8.35 -13.79 -29.96
N LEU A 61 -9.48 -13.18 -30.29
CA LEU A 61 -10.21 -13.42 -31.52
C LEU A 61 -9.90 -12.40 -32.64
N GLY A 62 -8.70 -11.88 -32.67
CA GLY A 62 -8.28 -10.84 -33.62
C GLY A 62 -8.80 -9.46 -33.20
N SER A 63 -8.73 -9.17 -31.92
CA SER A 63 -9.22 -7.91 -31.37
C SER A 63 -8.37 -6.71 -31.83
N LYS A 64 -9.00 -5.52 -31.91
CA LYS A 64 -8.33 -4.29 -32.35
C LYS A 64 -7.31 -3.79 -31.33
N ASN A 65 -7.64 -3.87 -30.06
CA ASN A 65 -6.83 -3.31 -28.98
C ASN A 65 -6.01 -4.37 -28.21
N GLY A 66 -6.18 -5.66 -28.55
CA GLY A 66 -5.50 -6.77 -27.92
C GLY A 66 -6.10 -7.20 -26.58
N THR A 67 -5.88 -8.47 -26.25
CA THR A 67 -6.16 -9.06 -24.95
C THR A 67 -4.86 -9.21 -24.17
N PHE A 68 -4.87 -8.96 -22.87
CA PHE A 68 -3.69 -9.08 -22.02
C PHE A 68 -3.98 -10.04 -20.88
N VAL A 69 -2.99 -10.86 -20.53
CA VAL A 69 -3.04 -11.71 -19.33
C VAL A 69 -1.91 -11.29 -18.40
N ASN A 70 -2.24 -10.87 -17.18
CA ASN A 70 -1.29 -10.33 -16.20
C ASN A 70 -0.44 -9.17 -16.76
N GLY A 71 -1.05 -8.33 -17.62
CA GLY A 71 -0.38 -7.21 -18.28
C GLY A 71 0.47 -7.58 -19.50
N ILE A 72 0.58 -8.88 -19.86
CA ILE A 72 1.33 -9.37 -21.02
C ILE A 72 0.37 -9.57 -22.21
N PRO A 73 0.67 -9.03 -23.42
CA PRO A 73 -0.18 -9.21 -24.59
C PRO A 73 -0.33 -10.70 -24.98
N LEU A 74 -1.56 -11.14 -25.18
CA LEU A 74 -1.87 -12.50 -25.58
C LEU A 74 -1.63 -12.70 -27.09
N LYS A 75 -0.58 -13.44 -27.46
CA LYS A 75 -0.21 -13.72 -28.86
C LYS A 75 -0.61 -15.11 -29.34
N ALA A 76 -0.95 -16.00 -28.44
CA ALA A 76 -1.36 -17.37 -28.71
C ALA A 76 -2.34 -17.84 -27.64
N VAL A 77 -2.98 -18.99 -27.84
CA VAL A 77 -3.83 -19.60 -26.82
C VAL A 77 -3.01 -19.85 -25.55
N LEU A 78 -3.52 -19.37 -24.40
CA LEU A 78 -2.86 -19.48 -23.10
C LEU A 78 -3.72 -20.28 -22.14
N LEU A 79 -3.12 -21.22 -21.43
CA LEU A 79 -3.76 -21.98 -20.35
C LEU A 79 -3.87 -21.07 -19.12
N LEU A 80 -5.08 -20.91 -18.60
CA LEU A 80 -5.35 -20.06 -17.45
C LEU A 80 -5.05 -20.77 -16.13
N ARG A 81 -4.41 -20.08 -15.22
CA ARG A 81 -4.17 -20.50 -13.84
C ARG A 81 -5.05 -19.71 -12.88
N PRO A 82 -5.45 -20.28 -11.74
CA PRO A 82 -6.14 -19.54 -10.70
C PRO A 82 -5.37 -18.28 -10.30
N GLY A 83 -6.04 -17.14 -10.30
CA GLY A 83 -5.46 -15.82 -10.05
C GLY A 83 -5.08 -15.04 -11.31
N ASP A 84 -5.07 -15.64 -12.51
CA ASP A 84 -4.76 -14.91 -13.74
C ASP A 84 -5.80 -13.83 -14.01
N ARG A 85 -5.31 -12.64 -14.35
CA ARG A 85 -6.12 -11.48 -14.68
C ARG A 85 -6.07 -11.22 -16.19
N ILE A 86 -7.23 -11.30 -16.82
CA ILE A 86 -7.43 -10.97 -18.24
C ILE A 86 -7.93 -9.54 -18.32
N THR A 87 -7.30 -8.69 -19.13
CA THR A 87 -7.75 -7.32 -19.40
C THR A 87 -7.95 -7.09 -20.90
N ALA A 88 -9.05 -6.42 -21.25
CA ALA A 88 -9.41 -6.08 -22.63
C ALA A 88 -10.32 -4.83 -22.60
N GLY A 89 -9.93 -3.74 -23.27
CA GLY A 89 -10.63 -2.45 -23.14
C GLY A 89 -10.65 -1.98 -21.68
N HIS A 90 -11.84 -1.69 -21.15
CA HIS A 90 -12.05 -1.34 -19.73
C HIS A 90 -12.49 -2.56 -18.88
N LEU A 91 -12.56 -3.74 -19.48
CA LEU A 91 -12.96 -4.97 -18.82
C LEU A 91 -11.77 -5.62 -18.12
N SER A 92 -11.96 -6.05 -16.87
CA SER A 92 -11.01 -6.88 -16.12
C SER A 92 -11.71 -8.15 -15.63
N ILE A 93 -11.15 -9.31 -15.96
CA ILE A 93 -11.64 -10.62 -15.54
C ILE A 93 -10.54 -11.33 -14.76
N VAL A 94 -10.86 -11.78 -13.54
CA VAL A 94 -9.96 -12.64 -12.77
C VAL A 94 -10.48 -14.07 -12.85
N PHE A 95 -9.63 -14.98 -13.32
CA PHE A 95 -9.91 -16.41 -13.35
C PHE A 95 -9.72 -16.94 -11.91
N ALA A 96 -10.83 -17.05 -11.20
CA ALA A 96 -10.82 -17.56 -9.85
C ALA A 96 -10.88 -19.11 -9.89
N PRO A 97 -10.26 -19.83 -8.91
CA PRO A 97 -10.79 -21.13 -8.57
C PRO A 97 -12.28 -20.90 -8.30
N GLU A 98 -13.14 -21.92 -8.60
CA GLU A 98 -14.48 -21.88 -8.03
C GLU A 98 -14.35 -21.28 -6.64
N PRO A 99 -15.22 -20.32 -6.24
CA PRO A 99 -15.44 -20.15 -4.84
C PRO A 99 -15.73 -21.57 -4.39
N SER A 100 -14.78 -22.19 -3.70
CA SER A 100 -14.93 -23.55 -3.19
C SER A 100 -16.28 -23.50 -2.57
N ALA A 101 -17.26 -24.27 -3.14
CA ALA A 101 -18.65 -24.23 -2.71
C ALA A 101 -18.56 -24.12 -1.23
N PRO A 102 -18.99 -23.00 -0.56
CA PRO A 102 -18.49 -22.56 0.73
C PRO A 102 -18.37 -23.83 1.54
N ALA A 103 -17.13 -24.19 1.90
CA ALA A 103 -16.78 -25.55 2.34
C ALA A 103 -17.82 -25.92 3.35
N PRO A 104 -18.73 -26.87 3.14
CA PRO A 104 -20.14 -26.99 3.43
C PRO A 104 -20.45 -26.20 4.67
N GLY A 105 -20.97 -25.02 4.50
CA GLY A 105 -20.80 -23.77 5.18
C GLY A 105 -20.50 -23.93 6.65
N VAL A 106 -19.26 -23.76 7.05
CA VAL A 106 -18.86 -23.79 8.48
C VAL A 106 -19.86 -22.97 9.30
N VAL A 107 -20.32 -21.84 8.73
CA VAL A 107 -21.34 -21.00 9.35
C VAL A 107 -22.31 -20.43 8.30
N VAL A 108 -23.61 -20.59 8.55
CA VAL A 108 -24.69 -19.96 7.80
C VAL A 108 -25.42 -19.00 8.73
N PHE A 109 -25.57 -17.73 8.31
CA PHE A 109 -26.41 -16.76 9.02
C PHE A 109 -27.81 -16.77 8.43
N GLU A 110 -28.84 -17.09 9.25
CA GLU A 110 -30.23 -17.15 8.81
C GLU A 110 -30.99 -15.90 9.25
N GLY A 111 -31.51 -15.15 8.27
CA GLY A 111 -32.42 -14.01 8.48
C GLY A 111 -33.84 -14.49 8.77
N GLY A 112 -34.50 -13.94 9.79
CA GLY A 112 -35.93 -14.06 9.97
C GLY A 112 -36.58 -12.76 9.53
N ASP A 113 -37.57 -12.83 8.62
CA ASP A 113 -38.45 -11.70 8.31
C ASP A 113 -39.18 -11.25 9.58
N GLY A 114 -38.97 -9.98 9.90
CA GLY A 114 -39.57 -9.13 10.88
C GLY A 114 -40.65 -9.68 11.83
N VAL A 115 -40.27 -9.97 13.06
CA VAL A 115 -41.12 -9.67 14.22
C VAL A 115 -40.16 -9.16 15.31
N GLU A 116 -40.17 -7.87 15.53
CA GLU A 116 -39.62 -7.25 16.74
C GLU A 116 -40.46 -7.74 17.93
N THR A 117 -39.92 -8.66 18.69
CA THR A 117 -40.45 -8.94 20.04
C THR A 117 -39.44 -8.45 21.06
N ASP A 118 -39.75 -7.32 21.64
CA ASP A 118 -38.96 -6.56 22.62
C ASP A 118 -38.94 -7.20 24.04
N SER A 119 -39.28 -8.47 24.16
CA SER A 119 -39.29 -9.15 25.46
C SER A 119 -38.39 -10.38 25.40
N PRO A 120 -37.37 -10.48 26.32
CA PRO A 120 -36.60 -11.71 26.44
C PRO A 120 -37.54 -12.83 26.91
N THR A 121 -37.65 -13.88 26.07
CA THR A 121 -38.33 -15.10 26.49
C THR A 121 -37.57 -15.74 27.66
N THR A 122 -38.26 -16.50 28.50
CA THR A 122 -37.74 -17.10 29.76
C THR A 122 -36.54 -18.04 29.52
N SER A 123 -36.26 -18.41 28.29
CA SER A 123 -35.17 -19.31 27.86
C SER A 123 -33.88 -18.60 27.39
N THR A 124 -33.92 -17.29 27.15
CA THR A 124 -32.76 -16.53 26.66
C THR A 124 -32.20 -15.65 27.81
N LEU A 125 -30.91 -15.87 28.13
CA LEU A 125 -30.14 -15.03 29.07
C LEU A 125 -29.17 -14.14 28.31
N VAL A 126 -29.12 -12.86 28.66
CA VAL A 126 -28.19 -11.87 28.13
C VAL A 126 -27.33 -11.33 29.26
N THR A 127 -26.04 -11.17 29.02
CA THR A 127 -25.11 -10.60 30.01
C THR A 127 -24.08 -9.69 29.31
N SER A 128 -23.68 -8.63 30.00
CA SER A 128 -22.59 -7.76 29.57
C SER A 128 -21.24 -8.23 30.17
N LEU A 129 -20.11 -7.73 29.63
CA LEU A 129 -18.80 -8.00 30.21
C LEU A 129 -18.69 -7.52 31.67
N GLY A 130 -19.29 -6.37 32.00
CA GLY A 130 -19.29 -5.83 33.35
C GLY A 130 -20.02 -6.73 34.36
N ASP A 131 -21.15 -7.31 33.96
CA ASP A 131 -21.92 -8.24 34.78
C ASP A 131 -21.26 -9.61 34.89
N ALA A 132 -20.63 -10.09 33.82
CA ALA A 132 -19.86 -11.32 33.81
C ALA A 132 -18.68 -11.26 34.79
N ASN A 133 -17.94 -10.16 34.81
CA ASN A 133 -16.85 -9.93 35.75
C ASN A 133 -17.32 -9.95 37.22
N ARG A 134 -18.49 -9.38 37.52
CA ARG A 134 -19.07 -9.41 38.88
C ARG A 134 -19.50 -10.82 39.32
N THR A 135 -19.91 -11.64 38.37
CA THR A 135 -20.36 -13.02 38.66
C THR A 135 -19.20 -13.95 39.02
N ILE A 136 -18.02 -13.73 38.42
CA ILE A 136 -16.82 -14.57 38.66
C ILE A 136 -16.08 -14.16 39.94
N VAL A 137 -16.20 -12.89 40.35
CA VAL A 137 -15.59 -12.38 41.58
C VAL A 137 -16.60 -12.52 42.74
N VAL A 138 -16.30 -13.43 43.66
CA VAL A 138 -16.83 -13.51 45.04
C VAL A 138 -17.70 -14.71 45.34
N GLU A 139 -17.07 -15.70 45.95
CA GLU A 139 -17.51 -16.22 47.24
C GLU A 139 -16.46 -15.81 48.29
N PRO A 140 -16.76 -14.95 49.25
CA PRO A 140 -15.88 -14.66 50.37
C PRO A 140 -16.03 -15.74 51.44
N GLY A 141 -15.20 -16.74 51.37
CA GLY A 141 -15.18 -17.84 52.31
C GLY A 141 -13.85 -18.59 52.30
N GLY A 142 -13.05 -18.34 53.30
CA GLY A 142 -11.74 -18.83 53.65
C GLY A 142 -11.20 -20.11 53.02
N GLY A 143 -9.99 -20.08 52.50
CA GLY A 143 -9.10 -21.24 52.40
C GLY A 143 -9.37 -22.25 51.28
N ALA A 144 -10.24 -21.94 50.33
CA ALA A 144 -10.62 -22.88 49.26
C ALA A 144 -9.69 -22.85 48.07
N LYS A 145 -9.43 -24.03 47.47
CA LYS A 145 -8.79 -24.18 46.16
C LYS A 145 -9.51 -23.30 45.11
N PRO A 146 -8.79 -22.72 44.14
CA PRO A 146 -9.42 -21.93 43.08
C PRO A 146 -10.56 -22.71 42.44
N SER A 147 -11.70 -22.03 42.16
CA SER A 147 -12.81 -22.67 41.44
C SER A 147 -12.37 -23.19 40.09
N ALA A 148 -13.07 -24.17 39.52
CA ALA A 148 -12.75 -24.69 38.17
C ALA A 148 -12.72 -23.56 37.11
N ALA A 149 -13.62 -22.56 37.25
CA ALA A 149 -13.63 -21.38 36.37
C ALA A 149 -12.35 -20.54 36.52
N MET A 150 -11.88 -20.31 37.76
CA MET A 150 -10.64 -19.57 38.02
C MET A 150 -9.42 -20.32 37.48
N GLN A 151 -9.37 -21.65 37.62
CA GLN A 151 -8.29 -22.47 37.04
C GLN A 151 -8.29 -22.41 35.52
N ALA A 152 -9.45 -22.46 34.86
CA ALA A 152 -9.58 -22.32 33.42
C ALA A 152 -9.09 -20.95 32.93
N LEU A 153 -9.43 -19.86 33.64
CA LEU A 153 -8.96 -18.51 33.32
C LEU A 153 -7.44 -18.35 33.49
N ILE A 154 -6.87 -18.91 34.56
CA ILE A 154 -5.41 -18.87 34.78
C ILE A 154 -4.70 -19.65 33.67
N HIS A 155 -5.19 -20.86 33.36
CA HIS A 155 -4.61 -21.68 32.28
C HIS A 155 -4.72 -20.97 30.92
N ALA A 156 -5.89 -20.45 30.56
CA ALA A 156 -6.06 -19.68 29.34
C ALA A 156 -5.14 -18.45 29.29
N GLY A 157 -5.00 -17.73 30.40
CA GLY A 157 -4.09 -16.59 30.50
C GLY A 157 -2.63 -16.96 30.29
N GLN A 158 -2.18 -18.09 30.84
CA GLN A 158 -0.81 -18.60 30.64
C GLN A 158 -0.55 -19.00 29.19
N GLU A 159 -1.43 -19.79 28.57
CA GLU A 159 -1.32 -20.23 27.19
C GLU A 159 -1.38 -19.05 26.20
N LEU A 160 -2.25 -18.08 26.45
CA LEU A 160 -2.39 -16.89 25.61
C LEU A 160 -1.27 -15.85 25.83
N ALA A 161 -0.48 -15.96 26.91
CA ALA A 161 0.66 -15.08 27.14
C ALA A 161 1.86 -15.38 26.22
N GLU A 162 1.96 -16.60 25.71
CA GLU A 162 3.02 -16.98 24.78
C GLU A 162 2.94 -16.20 23.46
N ASN A 163 4.10 -15.81 22.93
CA ASN A 163 4.15 -15.09 21.67
C ASN A 163 4.00 -16.07 20.49
N ARG A 164 2.77 -16.22 20.00
CA ARG A 164 2.42 -17.11 18.88
C ARG A 164 1.94 -16.29 17.68
N PRO A 165 2.19 -16.75 16.44
CA PRO A 165 1.59 -16.18 15.24
C PRO A 165 0.06 -16.14 15.33
N LEU A 166 -0.56 -15.15 14.68
CA LEU A 166 -2.01 -14.96 14.73
C LEU A 166 -2.79 -16.20 14.23
N ALA A 167 -2.27 -16.88 13.21
CA ALA A 167 -2.87 -18.10 12.66
C ALA A 167 -2.96 -19.26 13.68
N ASP A 168 -1.97 -19.40 14.56
CA ASP A 168 -1.93 -20.45 15.59
C ASP A 168 -2.76 -20.07 16.82
N LEU A 169 -2.98 -18.77 17.02
CA LEU A 169 -3.73 -18.23 18.15
C LEU A 169 -5.23 -18.56 18.07
N PHE A 170 -5.83 -18.51 16.88
CA PHE A 170 -7.26 -18.75 16.72
C PHE A 170 -7.73 -20.15 17.11
N PRO A 171 -7.09 -21.23 16.64
CA PRO A 171 -7.43 -22.58 17.09
C PRO A 171 -7.24 -22.76 18.60
N LEU A 172 -6.15 -22.22 19.16
CA LEU A 172 -5.89 -22.27 20.59
C LEU A 172 -6.97 -21.61 21.43
N ILE A 173 -7.38 -20.37 21.06
CA ILE A 173 -8.48 -19.65 21.73
C ILE A 173 -9.76 -20.46 21.71
N LEU A 174 -10.10 -21.03 20.55
CA LEU A 174 -11.31 -21.81 20.39
C LEU A 174 -11.27 -23.09 21.24
N ASP A 175 -10.16 -23.82 21.24
CA ASP A 175 -10.00 -25.05 22.03
C ASP A 175 -10.08 -24.75 23.53
N LEU A 176 -9.40 -23.70 24.01
CA LEU A 176 -9.50 -23.25 25.40
C LEU A 176 -10.94 -22.87 25.79
N SER A 177 -11.65 -22.16 24.89
CA SER A 177 -13.04 -21.76 25.09
C SER A 177 -13.97 -22.98 25.20
N ILE A 178 -13.85 -23.93 24.29
CA ILE A 178 -14.64 -25.18 24.27
C ILE A 178 -14.36 -26.00 25.54
N GLN A 179 -13.10 -26.16 25.93
CA GLN A 179 -12.71 -26.91 27.13
C GLN A 179 -13.25 -26.26 28.41
N ALA A 180 -13.15 -24.94 28.53
CA ALA A 180 -13.55 -24.22 29.75
C ALA A 180 -15.04 -24.36 30.06
N VAL A 181 -15.90 -24.40 29.05
CA VAL A 181 -17.36 -24.55 29.22
C VAL A 181 -17.84 -25.97 28.89
N ASN A 182 -16.89 -26.88 28.56
CA ASN A 182 -17.17 -28.26 28.18
C ASN A 182 -18.21 -28.35 27.04
N ALA A 183 -18.06 -27.47 26.03
CA ALA A 183 -18.87 -27.50 24.82
C ALA A 183 -18.40 -28.62 23.88
N GLN A 184 -19.24 -29.00 22.90
CA GLN A 184 -18.90 -30.05 21.95
C GLN A 184 -18.42 -29.47 20.61
N ARG A 185 -19.00 -28.35 20.20
CA ARG A 185 -18.67 -27.66 18.95
C ARG A 185 -18.47 -26.18 19.21
N GLY A 186 -17.73 -25.54 18.35
CA GLY A 186 -17.56 -24.09 18.40
C GLY A 186 -16.92 -23.53 17.14
N VAL A 187 -17.10 -22.22 16.96
CA VAL A 187 -16.49 -21.44 15.89
C VAL A 187 -16.08 -20.07 16.40
N LEU A 188 -14.90 -19.63 15.95
CA LEU A 188 -14.40 -18.28 16.18
C LEU A 188 -14.53 -17.50 14.87
N LEU A 189 -15.26 -16.41 14.90
CA LEU A 189 -15.53 -15.55 13.77
C LEU A 189 -14.93 -14.17 14.01
N LEU A 190 -14.22 -13.62 13.03
CA LEU A 190 -13.70 -12.25 13.05
C LEU A 190 -14.33 -11.38 11.96
N LEU A 191 -14.46 -10.09 12.25
CA LEU A 191 -14.91 -9.09 11.28
C LEU A 191 -13.77 -8.75 10.30
N GLU A 192 -14.02 -8.95 9.02
CA GLU A 192 -13.21 -8.50 7.90
C GLU A 192 -14.05 -7.50 7.08
N GLY A 193 -13.84 -6.21 7.33
CA GLY A 193 -14.77 -5.19 6.87
C GLY A 193 -16.14 -5.38 7.53
N ASP A 194 -17.19 -5.52 6.73
CA ASP A 194 -18.57 -5.75 7.20
C ASP A 194 -18.97 -7.25 7.24
N GLN A 195 -18.05 -8.16 6.92
CA GLN A 195 -18.33 -9.59 6.87
C GLN A 195 -17.65 -10.36 7.99
N LEU A 196 -18.32 -11.39 8.51
CA LEU A 196 -17.75 -12.33 9.45
C LEU A 196 -17.06 -13.48 8.72
N ALA A 197 -15.76 -13.67 9.00
CA ALA A 197 -14.96 -14.77 8.49
C ALA A 197 -14.64 -15.77 9.62
N ALA A 198 -14.84 -17.07 9.34
CA ALA A 198 -14.44 -18.12 10.28
C ALA A 198 -12.92 -18.26 10.30
N LYS A 199 -12.30 -18.06 11.45
CA LYS A 199 -10.86 -18.19 11.67
C LYS A 199 -10.45 -19.52 12.30
N ALA A 200 -11.33 -20.10 13.10
CA ALA A 200 -11.17 -21.44 13.66
C ALA A 200 -12.55 -22.07 13.87
N HIS A 201 -12.65 -23.37 13.72
CA HIS A 201 -13.87 -24.14 14.01
C HIS A 201 -13.53 -25.54 14.52
N LYS A 202 -14.44 -26.08 15.33
CA LYS A 202 -14.45 -27.46 15.79
C LYS A 202 -15.85 -28.02 15.64
N GLY A 203 -16.04 -28.91 14.70
CA GLY A 203 -17.33 -29.34 14.18
C GLY A 203 -17.74 -28.55 12.93
N ASP A 204 -18.85 -28.94 12.31
CA ASP A 204 -19.31 -28.41 11.04
C ASP A 204 -20.79 -28.01 11.08
N GLY A 205 -21.23 -27.24 10.06
CA GLY A 205 -22.61 -26.93 9.82
C GLY A 205 -23.23 -25.99 10.84
N PHE A 206 -22.50 -24.98 11.31
CA PHE A 206 -23.02 -23.97 12.21
C PHE A 206 -24.05 -23.08 11.52
N ARG A 207 -25.24 -22.95 12.13
CA ARG A 207 -26.28 -22.02 11.69
C ARG A 207 -26.58 -21.06 12.82
N ILE A 208 -26.24 -19.79 12.62
CA ILE A 208 -26.35 -18.74 13.63
C ILE A 208 -27.44 -17.77 13.20
N SER A 209 -28.42 -17.52 14.06
CA SER A 209 -29.44 -16.51 13.80
C SER A 209 -28.83 -15.13 13.63
N THR A 210 -29.29 -14.36 12.64
CA THR A 210 -28.90 -12.96 12.44
C THR A 210 -29.21 -12.11 13.67
N ALA A 211 -30.30 -12.40 14.38
CA ALA A 211 -30.65 -11.71 15.63
C ALA A 211 -29.62 -11.95 16.75
N VAL A 212 -29.10 -13.18 16.89
CA VAL A 212 -28.00 -13.49 17.83
C VAL A 212 -26.72 -12.78 17.41
N ARG A 213 -26.37 -12.87 16.13
CA ARG A 213 -25.20 -12.16 15.60
C ARG A 213 -25.27 -10.66 15.89
N ASP A 214 -26.39 -10.02 15.56
CA ASP A 214 -26.53 -8.56 15.68
C ASP A 214 -26.54 -8.14 17.16
N ARG A 215 -27.14 -8.91 18.05
CA ARG A 215 -27.08 -8.66 19.49
C ARG A 215 -25.67 -8.77 20.02
N VAL A 216 -24.89 -9.76 19.60
CA VAL A 216 -23.50 -9.94 20.03
C VAL A 216 -22.60 -8.84 19.48
N LEU A 217 -22.73 -8.49 18.19
CA LEU A 217 -21.81 -7.54 17.56
C LEU A 217 -22.16 -6.08 17.81
N ARG A 218 -23.47 -5.73 17.77
CA ARG A 218 -23.92 -4.33 17.88
C ARG A 218 -24.19 -3.94 19.33
N GLU A 219 -24.88 -4.80 20.10
CA GLU A 219 -25.20 -4.53 21.50
C GLU A 219 -24.06 -4.97 22.45
N LYS A 220 -23.00 -5.61 21.92
CA LYS A 220 -21.85 -6.14 22.66
C LYS A 220 -22.26 -7.03 23.84
N SER A 221 -23.31 -7.80 23.64
CA SER A 221 -23.93 -8.61 24.66
C SER A 221 -23.72 -10.09 24.42
N SER A 222 -23.34 -10.82 25.46
CA SER A 222 -23.22 -12.27 25.43
C SER A 222 -24.59 -12.91 25.58
N VAL A 223 -24.86 -13.93 24.78
CA VAL A 223 -26.17 -14.59 24.68
C VAL A 223 -26.04 -16.07 25.03
N LEU A 224 -26.90 -16.54 25.90
CA LEU A 224 -27.13 -17.97 26.19
C LEU A 224 -28.57 -18.30 25.82
N VAL A 225 -28.75 -19.26 24.94
CA VAL A 225 -30.08 -19.82 24.63
C VAL A 225 -30.15 -21.23 25.20
N ARG A 226 -31.11 -21.41 26.11
CA ARG A 226 -31.47 -22.72 26.69
C ARG A 226 -32.66 -23.23 25.92
N ASP A 227 -32.59 -24.50 25.52
CA ASP A 227 -33.68 -25.17 24.80
C ASP A 227 -34.15 -24.39 23.56
N ALA A 228 -33.21 -24.23 22.60
CA ALA A 228 -33.46 -23.51 21.36
C ALA A 228 -34.64 -24.09 20.53
N GLN A 229 -35.13 -25.30 20.87
CA GLN A 229 -36.29 -25.93 20.23
C GLN A 229 -37.63 -25.46 20.80
N LEU A 230 -37.66 -24.98 22.05
CA LEU A 230 -38.87 -24.53 22.74
C LEU A 230 -39.04 -23.00 22.75
N ASP A 231 -38.01 -22.25 22.43
CA ASP A 231 -38.05 -20.79 22.40
C ASP A 231 -38.89 -20.30 21.20
N ASP A 232 -39.95 -19.52 21.48
CA ASP A 232 -40.84 -19.00 20.47
C ASP A 232 -40.17 -18.11 19.43
N ALA A 233 -39.07 -17.46 19.78
CA ALA A 233 -38.24 -16.70 18.82
C ALA A 233 -37.51 -17.59 17.80
N PHE A 234 -37.40 -18.89 18.07
CA PHE A 234 -36.72 -19.88 17.25
C PHE A 234 -37.64 -21.02 16.77
N LYS A 235 -38.87 -21.07 17.29
CA LYS A 235 -39.89 -22.06 16.84
C LYS A 235 -40.18 -21.91 15.34
N GLY A 236 -40.04 -23.01 14.60
CA GLY A 236 -40.34 -23.05 13.17
C GLY A 236 -39.13 -22.77 12.26
N ARG A 237 -37.97 -22.48 12.80
CA ARG A 237 -36.76 -22.39 12.00
C ARG A 237 -36.16 -23.78 11.77
N MET A 238 -36.22 -24.23 10.52
CA MET A 238 -35.76 -25.58 10.10
C MET A 238 -34.32 -25.88 10.53
N SER A 239 -33.47 -24.85 10.61
CA SER A 239 -32.06 -24.94 11.02
C SER A 239 -31.81 -25.51 12.41
N ILE A 240 -32.62 -25.12 13.39
CA ILE A 240 -32.46 -25.56 14.80
C ILE A 240 -33.02 -26.98 14.99
N VAL A 241 -34.12 -27.28 14.29
CA VAL A 241 -34.77 -28.61 14.34
C VAL A 241 -33.89 -29.66 13.65
N GLU A 242 -33.29 -29.32 12.50
CA GLU A 242 -32.40 -30.23 11.75
C GLU A 242 -31.08 -30.51 12.47
N GLN A 243 -30.51 -29.53 13.20
CA GLN A 243 -29.21 -29.68 13.87
C GLN A 243 -29.34 -30.26 15.29
N LYS A 244 -30.54 -30.42 15.83
CA LYS A 244 -30.79 -30.92 17.19
C LYS A 244 -30.03 -30.12 18.27
N VAL A 245 -29.78 -28.81 18.06
CA VAL A 245 -29.11 -27.97 19.05
C VAL A 245 -30.05 -27.73 20.22
N HIS A 246 -29.63 -28.11 21.41
CA HIS A 246 -30.42 -27.92 22.65
C HIS A 246 -30.00 -26.66 23.38
N THR A 247 -28.70 -26.32 23.41
CA THR A 247 -28.20 -25.15 24.11
C THR A 247 -27.03 -24.54 23.36
N MET A 248 -26.95 -23.21 23.32
CA MET A 248 -25.84 -22.50 22.66
C MET A 248 -25.44 -21.25 23.44
N MET A 249 -24.21 -20.82 23.26
CA MET A 249 -23.71 -19.53 23.71
C MET A 249 -23.01 -18.81 22.57
N ALA A 250 -23.20 -17.49 22.50
CA ALA A 250 -22.48 -16.59 21.62
C ALA A 250 -21.99 -15.39 22.41
N VAL A 251 -20.68 -15.10 22.33
CA VAL A 251 -20.04 -14.03 23.11
C VAL A 251 -19.20 -13.13 22.21
N PRO A 252 -19.18 -11.81 22.44
CA PRO A 252 -18.39 -10.89 21.66
C PRO A 252 -16.89 -11.04 21.95
N LEU A 253 -16.08 -10.92 20.92
CA LEU A 253 -14.66 -10.63 21.03
C LEU A 253 -14.52 -9.10 21.11
N GLU A 254 -14.53 -8.58 22.32
CA GLU A 254 -14.56 -7.14 22.57
C GLU A 254 -13.20 -6.64 23.06
N THR A 255 -12.65 -5.62 22.38
CA THR A 255 -11.56 -4.80 22.89
C THR A 255 -12.13 -3.54 23.55
N LYS A 256 -11.28 -2.69 24.12
CA LYS A 256 -11.71 -1.44 24.74
C LYS A 256 -12.49 -0.55 23.76
N ASP A 257 -12.13 -0.56 22.49
CA ASP A 257 -12.63 0.40 21.50
C ASP A 257 -13.72 -0.19 20.59
N ARG A 258 -13.64 -1.50 20.30
CA ARG A 258 -14.53 -2.15 19.32
C ARG A 258 -14.75 -3.64 19.58
N CYS A 259 -15.84 -4.16 19.00
CA CYS A 259 -16.04 -5.60 18.84
C CYS A 259 -15.36 -6.05 17.55
N ILE A 260 -14.45 -7.03 17.64
CA ILE A 260 -13.66 -7.55 16.51
C ILE A 260 -14.21 -8.86 15.95
N GLY A 261 -15.21 -9.46 16.61
CA GLY A 261 -15.79 -10.72 16.21
C GLY A 261 -16.62 -11.36 17.29
N LEU A 262 -16.83 -12.67 17.19
CA LEU A 262 -17.54 -13.44 18.20
C LEU A 262 -17.01 -14.88 18.31
N ILE A 263 -17.23 -15.49 19.47
CA ILE A 263 -17.11 -16.93 19.69
C ILE A 263 -18.50 -17.50 19.85
N TYR A 264 -18.80 -18.54 19.08
CA TYR A 264 -20.02 -19.32 19.19
C TYR A 264 -19.67 -20.73 19.63
N VAL A 265 -20.39 -21.27 20.59
CA VAL A 265 -20.29 -22.67 21.04
C VAL A 265 -21.67 -23.26 21.21
N ASP A 266 -21.82 -24.56 20.94
CA ASP A 266 -23.08 -25.27 21.15
C ASP A 266 -22.87 -26.70 21.66
N SER A 267 -23.97 -27.30 22.11
CA SER A 267 -24.07 -28.71 22.47
C SER A 267 -25.31 -29.30 21.81
N PRO A 268 -25.15 -30.21 20.82
CA PRO A 268 -26.27 -30.85 20.14
C PRO A 268 -26.97 -31.96 20.93
N PHE A 269 -26.42 -32.37 22.08
CA PHE A 269 -26.99 -33.44 22.88
C PHE A 269 -27.46 -32.94 24.26
N ILE A 270 -28.54 -33.53 24.78
CA ILE A 270 -29.21 -33.20 26.07
C ILE A 270 -28.30 -33.42 27.29
N LEU A 271 -27.08 -33.90 27.11
CA LEU A 271 -26.21 -34.32 28.22
C LEU A 271 -25.74 -33.19 29.15
N ARG A 272 -25.79 -31.93 28.73
CA ARG A 272 -25.46 -30.77 29.56
C ARG A 272 -26.14 -29.50 29.07
N GLU A 273 -26.77 -28.77 29.95
CA GLU A 273 -27.21 -27.38 29.73
C GLU A 273 -26.13 -26.40 30.16
N PHE A 274 -25.88 -25.37 29.37
CA PHE A 274 -25.02 -24.27 29.76
C PHE A 274 -25.69 -23.43 30.86
N THR A 275 -24.89 -22.98 31.80
CA THR A 275 -25.34 -22.17 32.94
C THR A 275 -24.97 -20.69 32.75
N LYS A 276 -25.52 -19.81 33.56
CA LYS A 276 -25.09 -18.40 33.60
C LYS A 276 -23.60 -18.26 33.93
N ASN A 277 -23.05 -19.15 34.76
CA ASN A 277 -21.63 -19.16 35.10
C ASN A 277 -20.77 -19.54 33.91
N ASP A 278 -21.21 -20.50 33.08
CA ASP A 278 -20.49 -20.85 31.84
C ASP A 278 -20.49 -19.66 30.87
N LEU A 279 -21.64 -18.95 30.74
CA LEU A 279 -21.70 -17.74 29.91
C LEU A 279 -20.74 -16.65 30.40
N SER A 280 -20.73 -16.40 31.74
CA SER A 280 -19.83 -15.39 32.32
C SER A 280 -18.36 -15.77 32.12
N LEU A 281 -18.01 -17.04 32.33
CA LEU A 281 -16.64 -17.54 32.07
C LEU A 281 -16.22 -17.35 30.60
N LEU A 282 -17.07 -17.77 29.68
CA LEU A 282 -16.77 -17.65 28.23
C LEU A 282 -16.67 -16.18 27.82
N THR A 283 -17.49 -15.30 28.36
CA THR A 283 -17.46 -13.85 28.12
C THR A 283 -16.12 -13.23 28.54
N VAL A 284 -15.64 -13.58 29.74
CA VAL A 284 -14.33 -13.06 30.21
C VAL A 284 -13.18 -13.64 29.38
N MET A 285 -13.23 -14.92 29.05
CA MET A 285 -12.23 -15.55 28.17
C MET A 285 -12.21 -14.91 26.78
N ALA A 286 -13.37 -14.64 26.19
CA ALA A 286 -13.48 -13.98 24.89
C ALA A 286 -12.89 -12.55 24.92
N ASN A 287 -13.08 -11.81 26.01
CA ASN A 287 -12.46 -10.50 26.16
C ASN A 287 -10.92 -10.59 26.24
N VAL A 288 -10.38 -11.53 27.04
CA VAL A 288 -8.93 -11.75 27.10
C VAL A 288 -8.38 -12.17 25.71
N ALA A 289 -9.11 -13.06 25.04
CA ALA A 289 -8.78 -13.49 23.69
C ALA A 289 -8.79 -12.33 22.68
N ALA A 290 -9.80 -11.46 22.74
CA ALA A 290 -9.90 -10.29 21.86
C ALA A 290 -8.71 -9.34 22.00
N ILE A 291 -8.31 -9.05 23.24
CA ILE A 291 -7.13 -8.23 23.53
C ILE A 291 -5.88 -8.90 22.95
N ARG A 292 -5.74 -10.21 23.14
CA ARG A 292 -4.57 -10.94 22.65
C ARG A 292 -4.49 -11.00 21.13
N ILE A 293 -5.63 -11.19 20.46
CA ILE A 293 -5.73 -11.13 18.98
C ILE A 293 -5.29 -9.76 18.46
N GLU A 294 -5.78 -8.68 19.07
CA GLU A 294 -5.44 -7.33 18.65
C GLU A 294 -3.95 -7.03 18.87
N HIS A 295 -3.37 -7.45 20.01
CA HIS A 295 -1.93 -7.32 20.25
C HIS A 295 -1.10 -8.11 19.24
N ALA A 296 -1.48 -9.35 18.90
CA ALA A 296 -0.78 -10.14 17.91
C ALA A 296 -0.84 -9.49 16.51
N ARG A 297 -2.02 -8.97 16.14
CA ARG A 297 -2.21 -8.24 14.88
C ARG A 297 -1.34 -7.00 14.78
N LEU A 298 -1.30 -6.19 15.85
CA LEU A 298 -0.44 -5.00 15.90
C LEU A 298 1.04 -5.37 15.80
N ALA A 299 1.46 -6.43 16.48
CA ALA A 299 2.84 -6.90 16.42
C ALA A 299 3.25 -7.38 15.01
N GLU A 300 2.35 -8.04 14.27
CA GLU A 300 2.60 -8.44 12.87
C GLU A 300 2.72 -7.20 11.96
N VAL A 301 1.85 -6.19 12.12
CA VAL A 301 1.91 -4.93 11.36
C VAL A 301 3.23 -4.20 11.65
N GLU A 302 3.60 -4.03 12.93
CA GLU A 302 4.87 -3.41 13.31
C GLU A 302 6.09 -4.17 12.77
N ALA A 303 6.05 -5.51 12.77
CA ALA A 303 7.15 -6.31 12.24
C ALA A 303 7.30 -6.09 10.72
N ALA A 304 6.19 -6.06 9.97
CA ALA A 304 6.19 -5.77 8.54
C ALA A 304 6.70 -4.35 8.24
N GLU A 305 6.26 -3.35 9.00
CA GLU A 305 6.75 -1.97 8.88
C GLU A 305 8.26 -1.86 9.15
N ARG A 306 8.77 -2.55 10.17
CA ARG A 306 10.20 -2.56 10.49
C ARG A 306 11.04 -3.18 9.35
N VAL A 307 10.56 -4.25 8.74
CA VAL A 307 11.23 -4.86 7.57
C VAL A 307 11.25 -3.86 6.42
N MET A 308 10.11 -3.27 6.08
CA MET A 308 10.00 -2.28 5.01
C MET A 308 10.90 -1.05 5.24
N GLN A 309 10.95 -0.53 6.47
CA GLN A 309 11.83 0.59 6.82
C GLN A 309 13.31 0.23 6.67
N ARG A 310 13.69 -1.00 7.04
CA ARG A 310 15.07 -1.48 6.87
C ARG A 310 15.45 -1.55 5.39
N ASP A 311 14.57 -2.11 4.55
CA ASP A 311 14.81 -2.21 3.11
C ASP A 311 14.92 -0.83 2.45
N LEU A 312 14.07 0.12 2.86
CA LEU A 312 14.14 1.51 2.41
C LEU A 312 15.45 2.20 2.86
N SER A 313 15.92 1.96 4.08
CA SER A 313 17.17 2.51 4.57
C SER A 313 18.38 1.98 3.79
N GLN A 314 18.40 0.67 3.45
CA GLN A 314 19.44 0.09 2.60
C GLN A 314 19.41 0.70 1.18
N ALA A 315 18.22 0.90 0.60
CA ALA A 315 18.10 1.57 -0.70
C ALA A 315 18.62 3.00 -0.66
N ALA A 316 18.37 3.73 0.43
CA ALA A 316 18.89 5.09 0.64
C ALA A 316 20.42 5.12 0.74
N GLU A 317 21.04 4.17 1.46
CA GLU A 317 22.50 4.05 1.52
C GLU A 317 23.12 3.82 0.14
N ILE A 318 22.53 2.94 -0.67
CA ILE A 318 22.98 2.69 -2.04
C ILE A 318 22.84 3.95 -2.90
N GLN A 319 21.68 4.63 -2.83
CA GLN A 319 21.41 5.84 -3.60
C GLN A 319 22.36 6.98 -3.23
N THR A 320 22.56 7.22 -1.92
CA THR A 320 23.51 8.24 -1.44
C THR A 320 24.94 7.95 -1.89
N GLY A 321 25.32 6.66 -1.93
CA GLY A 321 26.61 6.23 -2.43
C GLY A 321 26.84 6.46 -3.94
N MET A 322 25.77 6.70 -4.72
CA MET A 322 25.85 7.05 -6.14
C MET A 322 26.01 8.55 -6.39
N LEU A 323 25.61 9.38 -5.44
CA LEU A 323 25.80 10.83 -5.52
C LEU A 323 27.21 11.21 -5.10
N PRO A 324 27.77 12.31 -5.64
CA PRO A 324 29.11 12.77 -5.28
C PRO A 324 29.24 13.09 -3.79
N SER A 325 30.10 12.39 -3.10
CA SER A 325 30.40 12.66 -1.68
C SER A 325 31.21 13.97 -1.49
N ARG A 326 31.90 14.42 -2.52
CA ARG A 326 32.64 15.68 -2.59
C ARG A 326 32.78 16.14 -4.04
N ALA A 327 32.85 17.44 -4.23
CA ALA A 327 33.18 18.02 -5.52
C ALA A 327 34.64 17.69 -5.93
N PRO A 328 34.95 17.53 -7.22
CA PRO A 328 36.31 17.36 -7.72
C PRO A 328 37.11 18.66 -7.56
N ASP A 329 38.42 18.54 -7.41
CA ASP A 329 39.33 19.68 -7.40
C ASP A 329 39.74 20.03 -8.84
N ILE A 330 39.21 21.12 -9.37
CA ILE A 330 39.44 21.60 -10.73
C ILE A 330 40.09 22.99 -10.66
N ALA A 331 41.27 23.13 -11.26
CA ALA A 331 41.96 24.40 -11.29
C ALA A 331 41.10 25.52 -11.97
N GLY A 332 40.93 26.65 -11.26
CA GLY A 332 40.17 27.81 -11.78
C GLY A 332 38.69 27.82 -11.48
N VAL A 333 38.12 26.78 -10.84
CA VAL A 333 36.76 26.78 -10.38
C VAL A 333 36.64 26.15 -8.99
N ASP A 334 35.80 26.74 -8.14
CA ASP A 334 35.43 26.23 -6.83
C ASP A 334 34.01 25.62 -6.92
N LEU A 335 33.87 24.37 -6.53
CA LEU A 335 32.67 23.57 -6.72
C LEU A 335 32.12 23.07 -5.39
N ALA A 336 30.81 23.13 -5.23
CA ALA A 336 30.11 22.50 -4.12
C ALA A 336 28.75 21.94 -4.57
N GLY A 337 28.34 20.81 -3.96
CA GLY A 337 27.04 20.22 -4.16
C GLY A 337 26.41 19.83 -2.82
N PHE A 338 25.07 19.78 -2.81
CA PHE A 338 24.26 19.42 -1.68
C PHE A 338 22.95 18.77 -2.15
N ASN A 339 22.56 17.71 -1.47
CA ASN A 339 21.28 17.05 -1.72
C ASN A 339 20.71 16.53 -0.40
N VAL A 340 19.42 16.78 -0.17
CA VAL A 340 18.64 16.22 0.94
C VAL A 340 17.31 15.75 0.39
N PRO A 341 17.03 14.44 0.40
CA PRO A 341 15.75 13.93 -0.04
C PRO A 341 14.64 14.26 0.97
N CYS A 342 13.41 14.51 0.50
CA CYS A 342 12.24 14.78 1.34
C CYS A 342 11.69 13.51 2.01
N ARG A 343 12.06 12.35 1.52
CA ARG A 343 11.75 11.02 2.09
C ARG A 343 13.02 10.22 2.31
N THR A 344 12.88 8.95 2.66
CA THR A 344 14.03 8.04 2.85
C THR A 344 14.88 7.92 1.58
N VAL A 345 14.26 7.97 0.39
CA VAL A 345 14.91 7.98 -0.93
C VAL A 345 14.35 9.13 -1.77
N GLY A 346 15.18 9.73 -2.63
CA GLY A 346 14.84 10.91 -3.45
C GLY A 346 14.74 10.62 -4.94
N GLY A 347 14.15 11.57 -5.69
CA GLY A 347 14.11 11.63 -7.15
C GLY A 347 15.23 12.46 -7.76
N ASP A 348 15.81 13.36 -6.98
CA ASP A 348 16.86 14.26 -7.43
C ASP A 348 18.19 13.56 -7.69
N TYR A 349 18.86 14.01 -8.72
CA TYR A 349 20.19 13.60 -9.14
C TYR A 349 21.07 14.80 -9.40
N TYR A 350 22.29 14.81 -8.91
CA TYR A 350 23.32 15.77 -9.32
C TYR A 350 24.68 15.09 -9.44
N ASP A 351 25.57 15.65 -10.28
CA ASP A 351 26.89 15.07 -10.48
C ASP A 351 27.92 16.07 -11.05
N PHE A 352 29.20 15.68 -10.92
CA PHE A 352 30.35 16.37 -11.47
C PHE A 352 31.15 15.42 -12.36
N PHE A 353 31.47 15.83 -13.57
CA PHE A 353 32.25 15.04 -14.54
C PHE A 353 33.55 15.75 -14.86
N PRO A 354 34.67 15.42 -14.18
CA PRO A 354 35.97 15.98 -14.52
C PRO A 354 36.42 15.46 -15.89
N TYR A 355 36.83 16.39 -16.77
CA TYR A 355 37.39 16.07 -18.09
C TYR A 355 38.89 16.39 -18.10
N ALA A 356 39.53 16.04 -19.22
CA ALA A 356 40.94 16.38 -19.45
C ALA A 356 41.14 17.91 -19.41
N GLY A 357 42.14 18.38 -18.70
CA GLY A 357 42.39 19.82 -18.50
C GLY A 357 41.47 20.46 -17.46
N PRO A 358 41.18 21.76 -17.55
CA PRO A 358 40.39 22.51 -16.58
C PRO A 358 38.86 22.45 -16.84
N SER A 359 38.40 21.44 -17.53
CA SER A 359 36.99 21.33 -17.92
C SER A 359 36.22 20.41 -16.98
N VAL A 360 34.97 20.77 -16.65
CA VAL A 360 34.08 19.99 -15.80
C VAL A 360 32.64 19.99 -16.35
N GLY A 361 32.04 18.80 -16.37
CA GLY A 361 30.60 18.64 -16.58
C GLY A 361 29.84 18.80 -15.26
N LEU A 362 28.68 19.47 -15.32
CA LEU A 362 27.77 19.66 -14.18
C LEU A 362 26.40 19.16 -14.60
N ALA A 363 25.81 18.29 -13.78
CA ALA A 363 24.51 17.70 -14.02
C ALA A 363 23.59 17.94 -12.83
N LEU A 364 22.30 18.23 -13.12
CA LEU A 364 21.23 18.21 -12.15
C LEU A 364 19.95 17.76 -12.84
N GLY A 365 19.19 16.88 -12.20
CA GLY A 365 17.90 16.42 -12.69
C GLY A 365 16.97 16.04 -11.57
N ASP A 366 15.68 16.14 -11.85
CA ASP A 366 14.61 15.76 -10.94
C ASP A 366 13.62 14.85 -11.64
N VAL A 367 13.25 13.76 -10.97
CA VAL A 367 12.29 12.77 -11.44
C VAL A 367 10.91 13.05 -10.87
N SER A 368 9.95 13.31 -11.73
CA SER A 368 8.56 13.60 -11.33
C SER A 368 7.99 12.58 -10.35
N GLY A 369 7.46 13.07 -9.21
CA GLY A 369 6.91 12.28 -8.11
C GLY A 369 7.96 11.86 -7.09
N LYS A 370 7.57 11.14 -6.05
CA LYS A 370 8.38 10.92 -4.84
C LYS A 370 8.47 9.47 -4.44
N GLY A 371 9.50 9.14 -3.65
CA GLY A 371 9.71 7.83 -3.05
C GLY A 371 10.32 6.80 -4.01
N MET A 372 10.11 5.51 -3.75
CA MET A 372 10.82 4.39 -4.39
C MET A 372 10.79 4.43 -5.92
N ALA A 373 9.65 4.77 -6.53
CA ALA A 373 9.55 4.79 -7.99
C ALA A 373 10.41 5.90 -8.63
N ALA A 374 10.45 7.09 -8.03
CA ALA A 374 11.31 8.19 -8.47
C ALA A 374 12.78 7.85 -8.27
N SER A 375 13.13 7.26 -7.12
CA SER A 375 14.48 6.80 -6.79
C SER A 375 15.02 5.79 -7.82
N LEU A 376 14.24 4.79 -8.19
CA LEU A 376 14.65 3.80 -9.21
C LEU A 376 14.88 4.43 -10.59
N MET A 377 14.05 5.42 -10.97
CA MET A 377 14.23 6.16 -12.21
C MET A 377 15.47 7.06 -12.16
N MET A 378 15.74 7.70 -11.00
CA MET A 378 16.96 8.48 -10.78
C MET A 378 18.22 7.60 -10.95
N MET A 379 18.23 6.39 -10.39
CA MET A 379 19.35 5.44 -10.57
C MET A 379 19.54 5.06 -12.04
N ALA A 380 18.43 4.87 -12.78
CA ALA A 380 18.50 4.62 -14.23
C ALA A 380 19.00 5.84 -15.02
N LEU A 381 18.63 7.05 -14.60
CA LEU A 381 19.15 8.30 -15.14
C LEU A 381 20.66 8.40 -14.91
N HIS A 382 21.11 8.26 -13.64
CA HIS A 382 22.50 8.26 -13.23
C HIS A 382 23.35 7.33 -14.13
N ALA A 383 22.96 6.05 -14.26
CA ALA A 383 23.72 5.10 -15.07
C ALA A 383 23.86 5.51 -16.55
N ARG A 384 22.80 6.10 -17.12
CA ARG A 384 22.80 6.58 -18.51
C ARG A 384 23.65 7.82 -18.69
N VAL A 385 23.53 8.77 -17.77
CA VAL A 385 24.30 10.00 -17.78
C VAL A 385 25.80 9.69 -17.69
N HIS A 386 26.20 8.80 -16.79
CA HIS A 386 27.62 8.41 -16.65
C HIS A 386 28.20 7.86 -17.95
N VAL A 387 27.47 7.00 -18.66
CA VAL A 387 27.94 6.46 -19.95
C VAL A 387 28.01 7.54 -21.05
N LEU A 388 27.02 8.44 -21.11
CA LEU A 388 26.96 9.47 -22.13
C LEU A 388 27.95 10.63 -21.84
N ALA A 389 28.19 10.93 -20.58
CA ALA A 389 29.07 12.02 -20.15
C ALA A 389 30.55 11.71 -20.30
N GLU A 390 30.98 10.46 -20.51
CA GLU A 390 32.39 10.15 -20.83
C GLU A 390 32.91 10.96 -22.03
N THR A 391 32.05 11.12 -23.04
CA THR A 391 32.36 11.91 -24.27
C THR A 391 31.10 12.65 -24.71
N PRO A 392 30.75 13.78 -24.08
CA PRO A 392 29.46 14.41 -24.25
C PRO A 392 29.21 14.95 -25.70
N GLY A 393 30.27 15.35 -26.42
CA GLY A 393 30.16 15.90 -27.77
C GLY A 393 29.30 17.17 -27.83
N ASN A 394 28.35 17.24 -28.78
CA ASN A 394 27.29 18.26 -28.79
C ASN A 394 26.23 17.91 -27.75
N LEU A 395 25.86 18.88 -26.89
CA LEU A 395 24.97 18.62 -25.74
C LEU A 395 23.50 18.46 -26.16
N GLY A 396 23.08 19.00 -27.31
CA GLY A 396 21.77 18.70 -27.89
C GLY A 396 21.65 17.24 -28.30
N ASP A 397 22.68 16.69 -28.98
CA ASP A 397 22.74 15.27 -29.32
C ASP A 397 22.81 14.37 -28.08
N PHE A 398 23.57 14.80 -27.06
CA PHE A 398 23.61 14.14 -25.75
C PHE A 398 22.20 14.02 -25.15
N MET A 399 21.45 15.12 -25.08
CA MET A 399 20.08 15.16 -24.57
C MET A 399 19.12 14.30 -25.40
N MET A 400 19.21 14.32 -26.74
CA MET A 400 18.39 13.47 -27.60
C MET A 400 18.62 11.98 -27.33
N ARG A 401 19.89 11.55 -27.15
CA ARG A 401 20.26 10.17 -26.83
C ARG A 401 19.74 9.77 -25.45
N LEU A 402 19.91 10.63 -24.46
CA LEU A 402 19.42 10.43 -23.09
C LEU A 402 17.89 10.32 -23.07
N ASN A 403 17.20 11.24 -23.75
CA ASN A 403 15.74 11.24 -23.84
C ASN A 403 15.20 9.96 -24.50
N LYS A 404 15.78 9.54 -25.63
CA LYS A 404 15.39 8.31 -26.31
C LYS A 404 15.52 7.09 -25.41
N ALA A 405 16.61 6.99 -24.64
CA ALA A 405 16.83 5.90 -23.70
C ALA A 405 15.85 5.99 -22.50
N THR A 406 15.50 7.20 -22.06
CA THR A 406 14.54 7.43 -20.98
C THR A 406 13.13 7.05 -21.41
N CYS A 407 12.67 7.50 -22.58
CA CYS A 407 11.34 7.14 -23.13
C CYS A 407 11.13 5.62 -23.29
N ALA A 408 12.20 4.86 -23.49
CA ALA A 408 12.10 3.40 -23.63
C ALA A 408 11.72 2.68 -22.34
N THR A 409 11.90 3.30 -21.18
CA THR A 409 11.70 2.67 -19.85
C THR A 409 10.86 3.50 -18.89
N CYS A 410 10.64 4.78 -19.19
CA CYS A 410 9.84 5.68 -18.38
C CYS A 410 8.34 5.31 -18.48
N PRO A 411 7.63 5.15 -17.36
CA PRO A 411 6.17 5.02 -17.36
C PRO A 411 5.51 6.27 -17.97
N SER A 412 4.37 6.10 -18.65
CA SER A 412 3.69 7.19 -19.39
C SER A 412 3.19 8.35 -18.51
N ASN A 413 3.12 8.15 -17.21
CA ASN A 413 2.70 9.16 -16.22
C ASN A 413 3.88 9.79 -15.46
N ARG A 414 5.10 9.62 -15.96
CA ARG A 414 6.33 10.12 -15.36
C ARG A 414 7.19 10.83 -16.40
N PHE A 415 8.01 11.77 -15.93
CA PHE A 415 9.00 12.48 -16.73
C PHE A 415 10.20 12.83 -15.84
N ILE A 416 11.28 13.30 -16.47
CA ILE A 416 12.48 13.77 -15.77
C ILE A 416 12.81 15.15 -16.31
N THR A 417 13.03 16.12 -15.43
CA THR A 417 13.68 17.38 -15.78
C THR A 417 15.19 17.21 -15.66
N PHE A 418 15.97 17.72 -16.58
CA PHE A 418 17.41 17.49 -16.55
C PHE A 418 18.19 18.64 -17.19
N PHE A 419 19.24 19.09 -16.50
CA PHE A 419 20.19 20.06 -16.99
C PHE A 419 21.59 19.45 -17.05
N PHE A 420 22.30 19.70 -18.13
CA PHE A 420 23.71 19.30 -18.27
C PHE A 420 24.52 20.43 -18.89
N SER A 421 25.70 20.68 -18.32
CA SER A 421 26.63 21.69 -18.87
C SER A 421 28.07 21.20 -18.84
N VAL A 422 28.91 21.82 -19.67
CA VAL A 422 30.36 21.68 -19.68
C VAL A 422 30.96 23.07 -19.55
N LEU A 423 31.70 23.30 -18.46
CA LEU A 423 32.43 24.50 -18.17
C LEU A 423 33.92 24.28 -18.39
N ASP A 424 34.54 25.11 -19.21
CA ASP A 424 36.01 25.27 -19.25
C ASP A 424 36.41 26.34 -18.25
N ALA A 425 37.05 25.95 -17.15
CA ALA A 425 37.41 26.87 -16.07
C ALA A 425 38.51 27.88 -16.46
N ALA A 426 39.33 27.56 -17.47
CA ALA A 426 40.40 28.47 -17.91
C ALA A 426 39.83 29.63 -18.76
N SER A 427 39.04 29.32 -19.81
CA SER A 427 38.44 30.34 -20.67
C SER A 427 37.13 30.94 -20.04
N GLY A 428 36.42 30.15 -19.24
CA GLY A 428 35.08 30.48 -18.76
C GLY A 428 33.98 30.11 -19.74
N ASP A 429 34.32 29.44 -20.83
CA ASP A 429 33.33 29.02 -21.81
C ASP A 429 32.41 27.96 -21.21
N LEU A 430 31.12 28.22 -21.29
CA LEU A 430 30.05 27.36 -20.82
C LEU A 430 29.23 26.90 -22.00
N ARG A 431 29.07 25.59 -22.18
CA ARG A 431 28.08 24.99 -23.07
C ARG A 431 27.07 24.26 -22.20
N PHE A 432 25.78 24.34 -22.54
CA PHE A 432 24.75 23.70 -21.77
C PHE A 432 23.55 23.27 -22.62
N ALA A 433 22.77 22.32 -22.10
CA ALA A 433 21.46 21.96 -22.62
C ALA A 433 20.51 21.71 -21.44
N ASN A 434 19.28 22.15 -21.59
CA ASN A 434 18.23 22.05 -20.60
C ASN A 434 17.07 21.21 -21.15
N ALA A 435 16.63 20.21 -20.41
CA ALA A 435 15.47 19.38 -20.73
C ALA A 435 14.34 19.66 -19.72
N GLY A 436 13.78 20.87 -19.78
CA GLY A 436 12.65 21.30 -18.94
C GLY A 436 12.96 21.43 -17.45
N HIS A 437 14.23 21.55 -17.07
CA HIS A 437 14.64 21.77 -15.69
C HIS A 437 14.58 23.26 -15.34
N ASN A 438 14.50 23.59 -14.05
CA ASN A 438 14.55 24.96 -13.55
C ASN A 438 15.79 25.67 -14.14
N PRO A 439 15.62 26.85 -14.78
CA PRO A 439 16.75 27.54 -15.39
C PRO A 439 17.83 27.83 -14.36
N PRO A 440 19.10 27.39 -14.53
CA PRO A 440 20.18 27.74 -13.64
C PRO A 440 20.41 29.24 -13.57
N ILE A 441 20.87 29.71 -12.42
CA ILE A 441 21.19 31.11 -12.18
C ILE A 441 22.66 31.34 -12.50
N LEU A 442 22.94 32.23 -13.45
CA LEU A 442 24.25 32.81 -13.66
C LEU A 442 24.32 34.15 -12.92
N LEU A 443 24.92 34.15 -11.75
CA LEU A 443 25.08 35.36 -10.93
C LEU A 443 26.46 35.96 -11.23
N ARG A 444 26.45 37.15 -11.80
CA ARG A 444 27.67 37.88 -12.12
C ARG A 444 28.37 38.40 -10.85
N ALA A 445 29.65 38.59 -10.93
CA ALA A 445 30.42 39.27 -9.86
C ALA A 445 29.88 40.68 -9.54
N SER A 446 29.23 41.34 -10.50
CA SER A 446 28.53 42.60 -10.30
C SER A 446 27.28 42.49 -9.41
N GLY A 447 26.73 41.29 -9.23
CA GLY A 447 25.46 41.02 -8.55
C GLY A 447 24.25 40.92 -9.49
N GLU A 448 24.43 41.07 -10.79
CA GLU A 448 23.38 40.84 -11.78
C GLU A 448 23.11 39.34 -11.92
N ALA A 449 21.84 38.92 -11.81
CA ALA A 449 21.40 37.54 -11.99
C ALA A 449 20.76 37.34 -13.38
N GLN A 450 21.20 36.31 -14.09
CA GLN A 450 20.66 35.92 -15.39
C GLN A 450 20.22 34.46 -15.31
N MET A 451 19.02 34.16 -15.79
CA MET A 451 18.54 32.78 -15.91
C MET A 451 19.05 32.17 -17.24
N LEU A 452 19.61 30.96 -17.18
CA LEU A 452 20.05 30.23 -18.38
C LEU A 452 18.88 29.47 -18.96
N GLU A 453 18.13 30.13 -19.82
CA GLU A 453 17.02 29.56 -20.57
C GLU A 453 17.50 28.83 -21.82
N GLY A 454 16.67 27.92 -22.36
CA GLY A 454 16.94 27.20 -23.61
C GLY A 454 16.96 25.68 -23.42
N GLY A 455 17.10 24.94 -24.53
CA GLY A 455 17.14 23.48 -24.54
C GLY A 455 15.93 22.84 -25.20
N GLY A 456 15.12 22.11 -24.44
CA GLY A 456 13.98 21.36 -24.97
C GLY A 456 13.01 20.88 -23.89
N PRO A 457 12.01 20.06 -24.25
CA PRO A 457 11.03 19.55 -23.30
C PRO A 457 11.63 18.55 -22.33
N VAL A 458 10.91 18.25 -21.24
CA VAL A 458 11.30 17.22 -20.25
C VAL A 458 11.58 15.86 -20.90
N LEU A 459 12.46 15.07 -20.29
CA LEU A 459 12.81 13.73 -20.75
C LEU A 459 11.69 12.74 -20.46
N GLY A 460 11.55 11.73 -21.32
CA GLY A 460 10.65 10.59 -21.07
C GLY A 460 9.25 10.72 -21.65
N VAL A 461 8.89 11.88 -22.24
CA VAL A 461 7.53 12.13 -22.78
C VAL A 461 7.49 11.98 -24.31
N ILE A 462 8.37 12.68 -25.01
CA ILE A 462 8.39 12.72 -26.49
C ILE A 462 9.73 12.19 -26.99
N SER A 463 9.77 10.96 -27.49
CA SER A 463 11.03 10.28 -27.86
C SER A 463 11.83 10.94 -28.98
N ILE A 464 11.18 11.75 -29.82
CA ILE A 464 11.78 12.47 -30.96
C ILE A 464 11.92 13.98 -30.68
N ALA A 465 11.83 14.38 -29.39
CA ALA A 465 11.96 15.79 -29.02
C ALA A 465 13.35 16.34 -29.44
N PRO A 466 13.41 17.51 -30.06
CA PRO A 466 14.67 18.17 -30.36
C PRO A 466 15.22 18.87 -29.11
N TYR A 467 16.54 18.93 -28.99
CA TYR A 467 17.23 19.69 -27.94
C TYR A 467 18.32 20.53 -28.57
N SER A 468 18.48 21.77 -28.11
CA SER A 468 19.56 22.67 -28.54
C SER A 468 20.69 22.67 -27.50
N GLU A 469 21.92 22.85 -28.01
CA GLU A 469 23.06 23.26 -27.20
C GLU A 469 23.13 24.78 -27.23
N GLU A 470 23.17 25.36 -26.02
CA GLU A 470 23.33 26.80 -25.80
C GLU A 470 24.74 27.09 -25.26
N SER A 471 25.17 28.32 -25.39
CA SER A 471 26.47 28.77 -24.91
C SER A 471 26.38 30.02 -24.01
N GLY A 472 27.29 30.09 -23.07
CA GLY A 472 27.46 31.22 -22.18
C GLY A 472 28.92 31.40 -21.80
N ASN A 473 29.21 32.37 -20.96
CA ASN A 473 30.56 32.57 -20.42
C ASN A 473 30.47 32.98 -18.94
N LEU A 474 31.28 32.37 -18.10
CA LEU A 474 31.53 32.75 -16.72
C LEU A 474 32.80 33.61 -16.68
N ALA A 475 32.70 34.88 -16.26
CA ALA A 475 33.88 35.67 -15.92
C ALA A 475 34.43 35.27 -14.53
N SER A 476 35.66 35.69 -14.23
CA SER A 476 36.21 35.47 -12.88
C SER A 476 35.31 36.12 -11.82
N GLY A 477 34.98 35.37 -10.77
CA GLY A 477 34.08 35.76 -9.69
C GLY A 477 32.58 35.49 -9.97
N ASP A 478 32.20 35.09 -11.18
CA ASP A 478 30.82 34.68 -11.48
C ASP A 478 30.47 33.32 -10.86
N LEU A 479 29.20 33.13 -10.55
CA LEU A 479 28.62 31.89 -10.03
C LEU A 479 27.66 31.28 -11.05
N LEU A 480 27.76 30.00 -11.28
CA LEU A 480 26.71 29.19 -11.89
C LEU A 480 26.05 28.34 -10.80
N VAL A 481 24.74 28.48 -10.64
CA VAL A 481 23.97 27.83 -9.59
C VAL A 481 22.86 27.01 -10.22
N LEU A 482 22.94 25.67 -10.05
CA LEU A 482 21.90 24.72 -10.42
C LEU A 482 21.11 24.37 -9.15
N TYR A 483 19.78 24.24 -9.26
CA TYR A 483 18.93 23.96 -8.11
C TYR A 483 17.65 23.22 -8.55
N SER A 484 17.15 22.34 -7.68
CA SER A 484 15.82 21.74 -7.85
C SER A 484 14.73 22.67 -7.30
N ASP A 485 13.49 22.45 -7.74
CA ASP A 485 12.32 23.23 -7.32
C ASP A 485 12.11 23.22 -5.79
N GLY A 486 12.50 22.14 -5.10
CA GLY A 486 12.45 22.07 -3.64
C GLY A 486 13.22 23.17 -2.90
N VAL A 487 14.14 23.91 -3.60
CA VAL A 487 14.80 25.11 -3.03
C VAL A 487 13.82 26.29 -3.02
N THR A 488 13.15 26.55 -4.13
CA THR A 488 12.26 27.71 -4.29
C THR A 488 10.86 27.48 -3.77
N GLU A 489 10.38 26.24 -3.82
CA GLU A 489 9.05 25.81 -3.34
C GLU A 489 9.05 25.39 -1.86
N ALA A 490 10.18 25.51 -1.15
CA ALA A 490 10.22 25.28 0.29
C ALA A 490 9.22 26.18 1.02
N ASN A 491 8.31 25.58 1.79
CA ASN A 491 7.22 26.27 2.44
C ASN A 491 7.51 26.59 3.91
N ASN A 492 7.06 27.76 4.37
CA ASN A 492 6.98 28.10 5.79
C ASN A 492 5.68 27.52 6.43
N PRO A 493 5.48 27.64 7.76
CA PRO A 493 4.23 27.20 8.40
C PRO A 493 2.96 27.90 7.90
N ASP A 494 3.08 29.07 7.27
CA ASP A 494 1.97 29.85 6.70
C ASP A 494 1.71 29.50 5.23
N PHE A 495 2.44 28.49 4.68
CA PHE A 495 2.41 28.04 3.28
C PHE A 495 2.91 29.08 2.26
N ASP A 496 3.70 30.05 2.67
CA ASP A 496 4.43 30.88 1.72
C ASP A 496 5.66 30.13 1.21
N GLU A 497 5.96 30.26 -0.07
CA GLU A 497 7.16 29.70 -0.69
C GLU A 497 8.40 30.57 -0.41
N PHE A 498 9.58 29.93 -0.34
CA PHE A 498 10.85 30.64 -0.24
C PHE A 498 11.06 31.59 -1.42
N GLY A 499 10.82 31.09 -2.62
CA GLY A 499 10.79 31.86 -3.87
C GLY A 499 12.16 32.23 -4.40
N GLU A 500 12.20 32.52 -5.72
CA GLU A 500 13.44 32.89 -6.42
C GLU A 500 14.05 34.20 -5.92
N GLU A 501 13.24 35.20 -5.57
CA GLU A 501 13.75 36.50 -5.11
C GLU A 501 14.59 36.38 -3.82
N ARG A 502 14.12 35.60 -2.84
CA ARG A 502 14.88 35.34 -1.61
C ARG A 502 16.12 34.51 -1.90
N PHE A 503 16.01 33.51 -2.77
CA PHE A 503 17.11 32.67 -3.17
C PHE A 503 18.23 33.50 -3.82
N ILE A 504 17.93 34.31 -4.83
CA ILE A 504 18.90 35.19 -5.50
C ILE A 504 19.52 36.18 -4.51
N ARG A 505 18.74 36.72 -3.57
CA ARG A 505 19.25 37.62 -2.53
C ARG A 505 20.31 36.94 -1.69
N VAL A 506 20.05 35.72 -1.18
CA VAL A 506 21.00 34.95 -0.37
C VAL A 506 22.28 34.66 -1.16
N LEU A 507 22.17 34.26 -2.43
CA LEU A 507 23.31 34.06 -3.32
C LEU A 507 24.12 35.33 -3.49
N SER A 508 23.47 36.48 -3.74
CA SER A 508 24.12 37.77 -3.96
C SER A 508 24.88 38.26 -2.73
N GLU A 509 24.28 38.10 -1.53
CA GLU A 509 24.89 38.50 -0.26
C GLU A 509 26.13 37.65 0.04
N ASN A 510 26.17 36.40 -0.40
CA ASN A 510 27.26 35.45 -0.11
C ASN A 510 28.21 35.21 -1.30
N ARG A 511 28.03 35.92 -2.45
CA ARG A 511 28.80 35.67 -3.69
C ARG A 511 30.33 35.76 -3.55
N ALA A 512 30.81 36.49 -2.54
CA ALA A 512 32.25 36.61 -2.28
C ALA A 512 32.85 35.38 -1.60
N HIS A 513 32.03 34.55 -0.98
CA HIS A 513 32.45 33.37 -0.25
C HIS A 513 32.80 32.20 -1.18
N THR A 514 33.32 31.10 -0.62
CA THR A 514 33.56 29.84 -1.34
C THR A 514 32.22 29.18 -1.74
N ALA A 515 32.26 28.33 -2.77
CA ALA A 515 31.07 27.57 -3.22
C ALA A 515 30.42 26.78 -2.06
N ARG A 516 31.24 26.21 -1.16
CA ARG A 516 30.73 25.50 0.02
C ARG A 516 30.03 26.42 1.00
N GLU A 517 30.63 27.57 1.33
CA GLU A 517 30.00 28.55 2.22
C GLU A 517 28.71 29.12 1.65
N ILE A 518 28.60 29.26 0.32
CA ILE A 518 27.36 29.67 -0.36
C ILE A 518 26.28 28.60 -0.18
N VAL A 519 26.60 27.32 -0.40
CA VAL A 519 25.67 26.21 -0.16
C VAL A 519 25.22 26.19 1.31
N ASP A 520 26.14 26.35 2.25
CA ASP A 520 25.83 26.39 3.68
C ASP A 520 24.94 27.60 4.06
N ALA A 521 25.15 28.77 3.44
CA ALA A 521 24.32 29.96 3.63
C ALA A 521 22.88 29.77 3.10
N VAL A 522 22.72 29.17 1.90
CA VAL A 522 21.41 28.86 1.35
C VAL A 522 20.66 27.85 2.21
N THR A 523 21.32 26.77 2.63
CA THR A 523 20.70 25.75 3.48
C THR A 523 20.31 26.31 4.86
N ALA A 524 21.09 27.21 5.42
CA ALA A 524 20.77 27.93 6.67
C ALA A 524 19.54 28.83 6.49
N ALA A 525 19.47 29.60 5.40
CA ALA A 525 18.35 30.48 5.09
C ALA A 525 17.05 29.69 4.86
N LEU A 526 17.13 28.56 4.15
CA LEU A 526 15.99 27.65 3.98
C LEU A 526 15.49 27.10 5.32
N LYS A 527 16.40 26.63 6.17
CA LYS A 527 16.06 26.11 7.50
C LYS A 527 15.41 27.16 8.39
N GLU A 528 15.91 28.40 8.35
CA GLU A 528 15.32 29.52 9.09
C GLU A 528 13.91 29.84 8.56
N PHE A 529 13.76 29.91 7.24
CA PHE A 529 12.48 30.24 6.60
C PHE A 529 11.41 29.18 6.84
N THR A 530 11.76 27.91 6.69
CA THR A 530 10.81 26.81 6.89
C THR A 530 10.40 26.62 8.35
N ALA A 531 11.18 27.11 9.31
CA ALA A 531 10.86 27.13 10.75
C ALA A 531 10.36 25.77 11.28
N GLY A 532 10.83 24.67 10.70
CA GLY A 532 10.44 23.29 11.08
C GLY A 532 9.20 22.75 10.35
N ALA A 533 8.66 23.45 9.35
CA ALA A 533 7.67 22.87 8.44
C ALA A 533 8.24 21.62 7.73
N PRO A 534 7.41 20.60 7.46
CA PRO A 534 7.86 19.40 6.75
C PRO A 534 8.38 19.75 5.35
N GLN A 535 9.54 19.18 4.99
CA GLN A 535 10.10 19.32 3.64
C GLN A 535 9.14 18.70 2.61
N ALA A 536 8.69 19.52 1.65
CA ALA A 536 7.72 19.11 0.64
C ALA A 536 8.36 18.35 -0.52
N ASP A 537 9.56 18.77 -0.99
CA ASP A 537 10.30 18.14 -2.08
C ASP A 537 11.79 17.96 -1.79
N ASP A 538 12.49 17.20 -2.65
CA ASP A 538 13.93 17.01 -2.56
C ASP A 538 14.65 18.36 -2.75
N ILE A 539 15.66 18.67 -1.94
CA ILE A 539 16.42 19.92 -2.02
C ILE A 539 17.79 19.58 -2.56
N THR A 540 18.08 20.03 -3.79
CA THR A 540 19.37 19.84 -4.43
C THR A 540 19.94 21.17 -4.91
N LEU A 541 21.19 21.41 -4.62
CA LEU A 541 21.91 22.61 -4.96
C LEU A 541 23.33 22.28 -5.43
N LEU A 542 23.74 22.83 -6.56
CA LEU A 542 25.10 22.76 -7.08
C LEU A 542 25.59 24.17 -7.40
N VAL A 543 26.74 24.52 -6.87
CA VAL A 543 27.39 25.83 -7.07
C VAL A 543 28.74 25.64 -7.73
N ALA A 544 28.96 26.35 -8.83
CA ALA A 544 30.26 26.48 -9.49
C ALA A 544 30.67 27.96 -9.53
N LYS A 545 31.76 28.31 -8.84
CA LYS A 545 32.33 29.66 -8.81
C LYS A 545 33.62 29.69 -9.59
N ARG A 546 33.71 30.53 -10.62
CA ARG A 546 34.96 30.74 -11.34
C ARG A 546 35.90 31.62 -10.51
N LEU A 547 37.13 31.17 -10.31
CA LEU A 547 38.14 31.85 -9.50
C LEU A 547 38.89 32.94 -10.27
#